data_f7053abaf21c1d36f2ddbeb826409930
#
_entry.id   f7053abaf21c1d36f2ddbeb826409930
#
_cell.length_a   1.000
_cell.length_b   1.000
_cell.length_c   1.000
_cell.angle_alpha   90.00
_cell.angle_beta   90.00
_cell.angle_gamma   90.00
#
_symmetry.space_group_name_H-M   'P 1'
#
loop_
_entity.id
_entity.type
_entity.pdbx_description
1 polymer ?
#
loop_
_entity_poly.entity_id
_entity_poly.type
_entity_poly.pdbx_seq_one_letter_code
_entity_poly.pdbx_strand_id
1 'polypeptide(L)'
;MYFTEPQPTPFDLNFSVLGIPVRVSPWFWLGSLIFGYSYTGGEARNLFLWEIAVFVSILVHEMGHAVMIRQFGEYPRVVLLFLGGLAIGSGGRSSREQIAISAAGPIAQVLLAILVIALVRLTGHEFSGWIPFWNDQWFDLHGRELPEMPYLGLNTFLEYLVVPSILWAVLNLAPVFPLDGGQITRAILFLWNPRDGIRQSLLVSIIAGAALALYGFNIRDSYLGMMFALLAFNSFQTYQGVRNRW
;
A
#
# COMPACT_ATOMS: atom_id res chain seq x y z
N MET A 1 -16.89 7.05 -9.36
CA MET A 1 -15.88 6.91 -10.43
C MET A 1 -15.18 5.60 -10.12
N TYR A 2 -15.33 4.56 -10.90
CA TYR A 2 -14.50 3.37 -10.77
C TYR A 2 -13.12 3.78 -11.28
N PHE A 3 -12.05 3.40 -10.59
CA PHE A 3 -10.72 3.51 -11.17
C PHE A 3 -10.72 2.61 -12.41
N THR A 4 -10.92 3.21 -13.56
CA THR A 4 -10.79 2.50 -14.83
C THR A 4 -9.31 2.28 -15.05
N GLU A 5 -8.97 1.06 -15.39
CA GLU A 5 -7.60 0.73 -15.79
C GLU A 5 -7.15 1.73 -16.88
N PRO A 6 -6.03 2.44 -16.69
CA PRO A 6 -5.53 3.34 -17.71
C PRO A 6 -5.17 2.55 -18.96
N GLN A 7 -5.37 3.19 -20.10
CA GLN A 7 -5.05 2.58 -21.38
C GLN A 7 -3.57 2.20 -21.44
N PRO A 8 -3.23 1.02 -21.99
CA PRO A 8 -1.84 0.62 -22.19
C PRO A 8 -1.08 1.65 -23.04
N THR A 9 0.17 1.88 -22.70
CA THR A 9 1.07 2.72 -23.47
C THR A 9 2.21 1.89 -24.06
N PRO A 10 2.86 2.33 -25.16
CA PRO A 10 4.01 1.63 -25.73
C PRO A 10 5.22 1.53 -24.79
N PHE A 11 5.23 2.31 -23.73
CA PHE A 11 6.32 2.38 -22.75
C PHE A 11 6.04 1.56 -21.49
N ASP A 12 4.92 0.84 -21.41
CA ASP A 12 4.60 -0.01 -20.26
C ASP A 12 5.56 -1.21 -20.23
N LEU A 13 6.12 -1.51 -19.06
CA LEU A 13 6.83 -2.75 -18.84
C LEU A 13 5.83 -3.87 -18.58
N ASN A 14 5.94 -4.96 -19.36
CA ASN A 14 5.07 -6.12 -19.25
C ASN A 14 5.90 -7.36 -18.97
N PHE A 15 5.57 -8.06 -17.88
CA PHE A 15 6.18 -9.33 -17.48
C PHE A 15 5.18 -10.16 -16.68
N SER A 16 5.61 -11.32 -16.17
CA SER A 16 4.75 -12.14 -15.30
C SER A 16 5.52 -12.58 -14.05
N VAL A 17 4.83 -12.60 -12.91
CA VAL A 17 5.32 -13.12 -11.63
C VAL A 17 4.39 -14.24 -11.18
N LEU A 18 4.93 -15.40 -10.90
CA LEU A 18 4.15 -16.61 -10.54
C LEU A 18 3.02 -16.94 -11.56
N GLY A 19 3.21 -16.61 -12.84
CA GLY A 19 2.20 -16.78 -13.88
C GLY A 19 1.08 -15.73 -13.87
N ILE A 20 1.17 -14.68 -13.05
CA ILE A 20 0.25 -13.55 -13.01
C ILE A 20 0.85 -12.43 -13.88
N PRO A 21 0.11 -11.93 -14.89
CA PRO A 21 0.56 -10.81 -15.71
C PRO A 21 0.71 -9.53 -14.88
N VAL A 22 1.83 -8.85 -15.05
CA VAL A 22 2.15 -7.58 -14.40
C VAL A 22 2.46 -6.54 -15.47
N ARG A 23 1.81 -5.40 -15.38
CA ARG A 23 2.05 -4.21 -16.20
C ARG A 23 2.47 -3.04 -15.33
N VAL A 24 3.61 -2.43 -15.63
CA VAL A 24 4.12 -1.26 -14.93
C VAL A 24 4.06 -0.05 -15.86
N SER A 25 3.21 0.90 -15.52
CA SER A 25 3.09 2.15 -16.27
C SER A 25 4.29 3.07 -16.02
N PRO A 26 4.75 3.86 -17.01
CA PRO A 26 5.79 4.88 -16.81
C PRO A 26 5.45 5.86 -15.68
N TRP A 27 4.17 6.12 -15.46
CA TRP A 27 3.68 6.99 -14.39
C TRP A 27 3.98 6.47 -12.99
N PHE A 28 4.17 5.13 -12.82
CA PHE A 28 4.60 4.55 -11.55
C PHE A 28 5.99 5.10 -11.15
N TRP A 29 6.94 5.04 -12.07
CA TRP A 29 8.31 5.52 -11.84
C TRP A 29 8.33 7.03 -11.55
N LEU A 30 7.56 7.81 -12.30
CA LEU A 30 7.47 9.26 -12.08
C LEU A 30 6.87 9.58 -10.69
N GLY A 31 5.83 8.86 -10.29
CA GLY A 31 5.21 9.02 -8.96
C GLY A 31 6.18 8.69 -7.84
N SER A 32 6.85 7.54 -7.94
CA SER A 32 7.86 7.10 -6.98
C SER A 32 9.03 8.08 -6.88
N LEU A 33 9.53 8.61 -8.02
CA LEU A 33 10.60 9.62 -8.05
C LEU A 33 10.21 10.92 -7.35
N ILE A 34 8.98 11.40 -7.52
CA ILE A 34 8.51 12.62 -6.86
C ILE A 34 8.55 12.47 -5.34
N PHE A 35 8.08 11.32 -4.82
CA PHE A 35 8.14 11.03 -3.38
C PHE A 35 9.56 10.78 -2.92
N GLY A 36 10.32 9.99 -3.69
CA GLY A 36 11.69 9.64 -3.39
C GLY A 36 12.62 10.84 -3.33
N TYR A 37 12.43 11.83 -4.17
CA TYR A 37 13.28 13.02 -4.20
C TYR A 37 13.34 13.74 -2.85
N SER A 38 12.20 13.93 -2.21
CA SER A 38 12.14 14.57 -0.89
C SER A 38 12.72 13.69 0.22
N TYR A 39 12.53 12.37 0.12
CA TYR A 39 12.96 11.40 1.14
C TYR A 39 14.47 11.12 1.06
N THR A 40 15.04 11.07 -0.14
CA THR A 40 16.45 10.71 -0.39
C THR A 40 17.39 11.91 -0.47
N GLY A 41 16.86 13.14 -0.35
CA GLY A 41 17.63 14.37 -0.55
C GLY A 41 18.08 14.61 -1.98
N GLY A 42 17.51 13.90 -2.96
CA GLY A 42 17.80 14.05 -4.39
C GLY A 42 19.12 13.43 -4.86
N GLU A 43 19.83 12.68 -4.00
CA GLU A 43 21.05 11.97 -4.39
C GLU A 43 20.70 10.83 -5.38
N ALA A 44 21.33 10.83 -6.56
CA ALA A 44 21.00 9.91 -7.65
C ALA A 44 21.10 8.42 -7.26
N ARG A 45 22.12 8.05 -6.47
CA ARG A 45 22.30 6.69 -5.98
C ARG A 45 21.14 6.28 -5.06
N ASN A 46 20.78 7.14 -4.13
CA ASN A 46 19.70 6.87 -3.16
C ASN A 46 18.33 6.85 -3.86
N LEU A 47 18.11 7.73 -4.84
CA LEU A 47 16.92 7.67 -5.70
C LEU A 47 16.81 6.35 -6.45
N PHE A 48 17.90 5.85 -7.01
CA PHE A 48 17.91 4.55 -7.69
C PHE A 48 17.56 3.39 -6.74
N LEU A 49 18.14 3.39 -5.53
CA LEU A 49 17.84 2.39 -4.50
C LEU A 49 16.38 2.50 -4.03
N TRP A 50 15.87 3.72 -3.88
CA TRP A 50 14.47 3.99 -3.55
C TRP A 50 13.53 3.41 -4.60
N GLU A 51 13.77 3.69 -5.89
CA GLU A 51 12.91 3.19 -6.98
C GLU A 51 12.79 1.67 -6.98
N ILE A 52 13.91 0.96 -6.82
CA ILE A 52 13.90 -0.50 -6.76
C ILE A 52 13.16 -0.98 -5.50
N ALA A 53 13.41 -0.37 -4.36
CA ALA A 53 12.81 -0.77 -3.10
C ALA A 53 11.28 -0.56 -3.11
N VAL A 54 10.81 0.62 -3.55
CA VAL A 54 9.38 0.92 -3.67
C VAL A 54 8.72 0.03 -4.71
N PHE A 55 9.37 -0.21 -5.85
CA PHE A 55 8.86 -1.14 -6.86
C PHE A 55 8.63 -2.54 -6.27
N VAL A 56 9.62 -3.09 -5.56
CA VAL A 56 9.50 -4.42 -4.93
C VAL A 56 8.39 -4.41 -3.87
N SER A 57 8.35 -3.39 -3.03
CA SER A 57 7.34 -3.25 -1.97
C SER A 57 5.91 -3.22 -2.52
N ILE A 58 5.64 -2.35 -3.50
CA ILE A 58 4.30 -2.23 -4.10
C ILE A 58 3.94 -3.47 -4.92
N LEU A 59 4.92 -4.05 -5.64
CA LEU A 59 4.69 -5.30 -6.37
C LEU A 59 4.29 -6.44 -5.41
N VAL A 60 4.96 -6.60 -4.28
CA VAL A 60 4.61 -7.61 -3.27
C VAL A 60 3.20 -7.36 -2.72
N HIS A 61 2.83 -6.10 -2.47
CA HIS A 61 1.49 -5.73 -2.06
C HIS A 61 0.43 -6.20 -3.07
N GLU A 62 0.57 -5.79 -4.33
CA GLU A 62 -0.38 -6.15 -5.39
C GLU A 62 -0.40 -7.66 -5.67
N MET A 63 0.74 -8.31 -5.57
CA MET A 63 0.83 -9.76 -5.67
C MET A 63 0.10 -10.47 -4.54
N GLY A 64 0.09 -9.91 -3.33
CA GLY A 64 -0.74 -10.39 -2.22
C GLY A 64 -2.21 -10.45 -2.60
N HIS A 65 -2.77 -9.36 -3.12
CA HIS A 65 -4.13 -9.33 -3.64
C HIS A 65 -4.35 -10.32 -4.80
N ALA A 66 -3.44 -10.32 -5.77
CA ALA A 66 -3.58 -11.14 -6.96
C ALA A 66 -3.52 -12.65 -6.65
N VAL A 67 -2.64 -13.08 -5.75
CA VAL A 67 -2.59 -14.47 -5.30
C VAL A 67 -3.90 -14.87 -4.62
N MET A 68 -4.46 -14.00 -3.77
CA MET A 68 -5.75 -14.27 -3.12
C MET A 68 -6.90 -14.32 -4.13
N ILE A 69 -6.94 -13.41 -5.11
CA ILE A 69 -7.91 -13.45 -6.23
C ILE A 69 -7.83 -14.79 -6.96
N ARG A 70 -6.62 -15.27 -7.27
CA ARG A 70 -6.41 -16.56 -7.93
C ARG A 70 -6.88 -17.75 -7.09
N GLN A 71 -6.73 -17.70 -5.76
CA GLN A 71 -7.22 -18.74 -4.86
C GLN A 71 -8.75 -18.86 -4.90
N PHE A 72 -9.45 -17.78 -5.20
CA PHE A 72 -10.91 -17.80 -5.43
C PHE A 72 -11.31 -18.18 -6.86
N GLY A 73 -10.37 -18.69 -7.67
CA GLY A 73 -10.65 -19.23 -9.00
C GLY A 73 -10.72 -18.18 -10.11
N GLU A 74 -10.34 -16.92 -9.85
CA GLU A 74 -10.30 -15.87 -10.85
C GLU A 74 -8.92 -15.81 -11.54
N TYR A 75 -8.85 -15.12 -12.68
CA TYR A 75 -7.61 -14.83 -13.41
C TYR A 75 -7.15 -13.40 -13.12
N PRO A 76 -6.27 -13.20 -12.15
CA PRO A 76 -5.82 -11.86 -11.79
C PRO A 76 -4.80 -11.31 -12.78
N ARG A 77 -4.74 -9.97 -12.85
CA ARG A 77 -3.63 -9.22 -13.42
C ARG A 77 -3.28 -8.05 -12.51
N VAL A 78 -2.03 -7.64 -12.52
CA VAL A 78 -1.53 -6.53 -11.72
C VAL A 78 -1.15 -5.38 -12.64
N VAL A 79 -1.52 -4.16 -12.27
CA VAL A 79 -1.12 -2.93 -12.96
C VAL A 79 -0.58 -1.95 -11.94
N LEU A 80 0.71 -1.58 -12.06
CA LEU A 80 1.33 -0.56 -11.22
C LEU A 80 1.18 0.82 -11.87
N LEU A 81 0.71 1.79 -11.08
CA LEU A 81 0.35 3.14 -11.49
C LEU A 81 1.02 4.18 -10.59
N PHE A 82 0.79 5.46 -10.86
CA PHE A 82 1.42 6.62 -10.23
C PHE A 82 1.55 6.57 -8.69
N LEU A 83 0.54 6.10 -7.98
CA LEU A 83 0.50 6.06 -6.50
C LEU A 83 0.18 4.68 -5.94
N GLY A 84 0.62 3.62 -6.61
CA GLY A 84 0.35 2.27 -6.14
C GLY A 84 0.06 1.30 -7.27
N GLY A 85 -0.82 0.36 -7.04
CA GLY A 85 -1.20 -0.64 -8.02
C GLY A 85 -2.67 -1.01 -7.96
N LEU A 86 -3.07 -1.88 -8.85
CA LEU A 86 -4.39 -2.48 -8.93
C LEU A 86 -4.26 -3.95 -9.25
N ALA A 87 -4.70 -4.82 -8.37
CA ALA A 87 -4.91 -6.22 -8.67
C ALA A 87 -6.35 -6.42 -9.18
N ILE A 88 -6.48 -6.70 -10.45
CA ILE A 88 -7.76 -6.78 -11.15
C ILE A 88 -8.12 -8.26 -11.35
N GLY A 89 -9.30 -8.66 -10.89
CA GLY A 89 -9.90 -9.96 -11.17
C GLY A 89 -11.09 -9.83 -12.13
N SER A 90 -11.68 -10.96 -12.49
CA SER A 90 -12.71 -11.07 -13.54
C SER A 90 -14.14 -11.21 -13.02
N GLY A 91 -14.37 -11.45 -11.73
CA GLY A 91 -15.65 -11.89 -11.21
C GLY A 91 -16.32 -11.03 -10.15
N GLY A 92 -17.59 -11.30 -9.92
CA GLY A 92 -18.35 -10.79 -8.78
C GLY A 92 -17.93 -11.52 -7.51
N ARG A 93 -17.56 -10.79 -6.45
CA ARG A 93 -17.01 -11.31 -5.21
C ARG A 93 -18.02 -11.22 -4.08
N SER A 94 -18.05 -12.23 -3.23
CA SER A 94 -18.73 -12.12 -1.94
C SER A 94 -18.00 -11.12 -1.04
N SER A 95 -18.69 -10.56 -0.05
CA SER A 95 -18.07 -9.66 0.90
C SER A 95 -16.93 -10.31 1.70
N ARG A 96 -17.01 -11.61 1.97
CA ARG A 96 -15.94 -12.34 2.67
C ARG A 96 -14.69 -12.47 1.79
N GLU A 97 -14.84 -12.80 0.54
CA GLU A 97 -13.75 -12.83 -0.44
C GLU A 97 -13.11 -11.45 -0.59
N GLN A 98 -13.94 -10.39 -0.68
CA GLN A 98 -13.43 -9.02 -0.75
C GLN A 98 -12.59 -8.65 0.49
N ILE A 99 -13.00 -9.03 1.71
CA ILE A 99 -12.22 -8.81 2.93
C ILE A 99 -10.87 -9.54 2.84
N ALA A 100 -10.87 -10.82 2.45
CA ALA A 100 -9.64 -11.61 2.35
C ALA A 100 -8.69 -11.04 1.29
N ILE A 101 -9.21 -10.65 0.12
CA ILE A 101 -8.42 -10.04 -0.95
C ILE A 101 -7.82 -8.73 -0.48
N SER A 102 -8.64 -7.82 0.08
CA SER A 102 -8.14 -6.51 0.51
C SER A 102 -7.17 -6.58 1.69
N ALA A 103 -7.25 -7.59 2.54
CA ALA A 103 -6.28 -7.79 3.61
C ALA A 103 -4.94 -8.39 3.11
N ALA A 104 -4.97 -9.14 2.01
CA ALA A 104 -3.81 -9.90 1.54
C ALA A 104 -2.63 -9.01 1.10
N GLY A 105 -2.89 -7.85 0.51
CA GLY A 105 -1.84 -6.88 0.11
C GLY A 105 -1.06 -6.34 1.31
N PRO A 106 -1.72 -5.67 2.26
CA PRO A 106 -1.06 -5.18 3.47
C PRO A 106 -0.36 -6.29 4.26
N ILE A 107 -0.96 -7.47 4.37
CA ILE A 107 -0.35 -8.62 5.05
C ILE A 107 0.94 -9.04 4.32
N ALA A 108 0.94 -9.12 3.00
CA ALA A 108 2.12 -9.48 2.22
C ALA A 108 3.28 -8.48 2.42
N GLN A 109 2.99 -7.17 2.49
CA GLN A 109 4.01 -6.15 2.78
C GLN A 109 4.59 -6.25 4.20
N VAL A 110 3.72 -6.46 5.19
CA VAL A 110 4.17 -6.66 6.58
C VAL A 110 5.04 -7.92 6.68
N LEU A 111 4.65 -9.01 6.02
CA LEU A 111 5.45 -10.24 5.99
C LEU A 111 6.80 -10.02 5.27
N LEU A 112 6.84 -9.22 4.20
CA LEU A 112 8.09 -8.82 3.55
C LEU A 112 9.00 -8.08 4.53
N ALA A 113 8.47 -7.09 5.24
CA ALA A 113 9.25 -6.32 6.21
C ALA A 113 9.79 -7.21 7.33
N ILE A 114 8.94 -8.08 7.91
CA ILE A 114 9.35 -9.04 8.95
C ILE A 114 10.45 -9.98 8.42
N LEU A 115 10.29 -10.51 7.19
CA LEU A 115 11.28 -11.40 6.58
C LEU A 115 12.63 -10.70 6.43
N VAL A 116 12.64 -9.47 5.92
CA VAL A 116 13.88 -8.70 5.73
C VAL A 116 14.57 -8.45 7.06
N ILE A 117 13.84 -7.98 8.09
CA ILE A 117 14.39 -7.73 9.42
C ILE A 117 14.94 -9.02 10.04
N ALA A 118 14.20 -10.14 9.92
CA ALA A 118 14.66 -11.43 10.43
C ALA A 118 15.94 -11.91 9.72
N LEU A 119 16.04 -11.75 8.40
CA LEU A 119 17.24 -12.10 7.65
C LEU A 119 18.44 -11.25 8.06
N VAL A 120 18.27 -9.94 8.24
CA VAL A 120 19.33 -9.06 8.74
C VAL A 120 19.82 -9.54 10.12
N ARG A 121 18.91 -9.82 11.06
CA ARG A 121 19.25 -10.30 12.39
C ARG A 121 19.93 -11.67 12.40
N LEU A 122 19.52 -12.57 11.50
CA LEU A 122 20.16 -13.89 11.35
C LEU A 122 21.62 -13.80 10.86
N THR A 123 22.00 -12.71 10.19
CA THR A 123 23.41 -12.45 9.81
C THR A 123 24.23 -11.85 10.96
N GLY A 124 23.65 -11.63 12.13
CA GLY A 124 24.33 -11.02 13.30
C GLY A 124 24.45 -9.51 13.20
N HIS A 125 23.62 -8.86 12.39
CA HIS A 125 23.62 -7.40 12.25
C HIS A 125 22.31 -6.79 12.73
N GLU A 126 22.35 -5.50 13.02
CA GLU A 126 21.19 -4.71 13.40
C GLU A 126 20.58 -4.01 12.17
N PHE A 127 19.26 -3.88 12.16
CA PHE A 127 18.55 -3.09 11.16
C PHE A 127 18.58 -1.61 11.64
N SER A 128 19.27 -0.74 10.92
CA SER A 128 19.48 0.67 11.31
C SER A 128 18.35 1.63 10.91
N GLY A 129 17.30 1.14 10.27
CA GLY A 129 16.18 1.98 9.82
C GLY A 129 15.19 2.32 10.94
N TRP A 130 14.65 3.53 10.93
CA TRP A 130 13.53 3.90 11.82
C TRP A 130 12.26 3.16 11.39
N ILE A 131 11.76 2.31 12.27
CA ILE A 131 10.51 1.57 12.03
C ILE A 131 9.41 2.21 12.87
N PRO A 132 8.34 2.78 12.24
CA PRO A 132 7.20 3.31 12.96
C PRO A 132 6.58 2.24 13.87
N PHE A 133 6.31 2.62 15.12
CA PHE A 133 5.71 1.75 16.14
C PHE A 133 6.59 0.60 16.63
N TRP A 134 7.85 0.52 16.20
CA TRP A 134 8.81 -0.47 16.64
C TRP A 134 9.76 0.14 17.66
N ASN A 135 9.81 -0.44 18.84
CA ASN A 135 10.83 -0.09 19.85
C ASN A 135 11.87 -1.22 19.86
N ASP A 136 13.14 -0.90 19.63
CA ASP A 136 14.24 -1.86 19.61
C ASP A 136 14.31 -2.70 20.88
N GLN A 137 13.82 -2.17 22.02
CA GLN A 137 13.74 -2.89 23.29
C GLN A 137 12.82 -4.11 23.28
N TRP A 138 11.85 -4.20 22.35
CA TRP A 138 10.93 -5.35 22.30
C TRP A 138 11.56 -6.62 21.71
N PHE A 139 12.67 -6.48 21.02
CA PHE A 139 13.37 -7.58 20.36
C PHE A 139 14.84 -7.68 20.75
N ASP A 140 15.24 -7.04 21.84
CA ASP A 140 16.55 -7.27 22.48
C ASP A 140 16.54 -8.63 23.18
N LEU A 141 16.61 -9.70 22.36
CA LEU A 141 16.65 -11.07 22.85
C LEU A 141 17.97 -11.42 23.57
N HIS A 142 18.98 -10.55 23.52
CA HIS A 142 20.32 -10.90 24.00
C HIS A 142 21.08 -9.78 24.72
N GLY A 143 20.53 -8.55 24.86
CA GLY A 143 21.22 -7.44 25.54
C GLY A 143 22.59 -7.08 24.91
N ARG A 144 22.78 -7.40 23.63
CA ARG A 144 23.98 -7.05 22.87
C ARG A 144 23.61 -6.09 21.76
N GLU A 145 24.28 -4.96 21.74
CA GLU A 145 24.27 -4.08 20.56
C GLU A 145 24.89 -4.85 19.39
N LEU A 146 24.10 -5.16 18.38
CA LEU A 146 24.60 -5.78 17.16
C LEU A 146 25.24 -4.69 16.27
N PRO A 147 26.33 -4.98 15.57
CA PRO A 147 26.93 -4.03 14.64
C PRO A 147 26.00 -3.75 13.46
N GLU A 148 26.02 -2.52 12.96
CA GLU A 148 25.39 -2.19 11.69
C GLU A 148 26.01 -2.98 10.53
N MET A 149 25.24 -3.22 9.49
CA MET A 149 25.75 -3.92 8.29
C MET A 149 26.89 -3.09 7.65
N PRO A 150 28.01 -3.75 7.25
CA PRO A 150 29.19 -3.05 6.75
C PRO A 150 29.00 -2.41 5.37
N TYR A 151 27.88 -2.70 4.70
CA TYR A 151 27.58 -2.20 3.36
C TYR A 151 26.53 -1.09 3.40
N LEU A 152 26.97 0.16 3.41
CA LEU A 152 26.12 1.35 3.48
C LEU A 152 24.99 1.34 2.43
N GLY A 153 25.26 0.91 1.19
CA GLY A 153 24.24 0.83 0.14
C GLY A 153 23.18 -0.23 0.37
N LEU A 154 23.55 -1.36 0.98
CA LEU A 154 22.60 -2.40 1.33
C LEU A 154 21.71 -1.97 2.49
N ASN A 155 22.26 -1.35 3.52
CA ASN A 155 21.49 -0.77 4.63
C ASN A 155 20.43 0.21 4.11
N THR A 156 20.86 1.18 3.31
CA THR A 156 19.96 2.18 2.71
C THR A 156 18.84 1.51 1.87
N PHE A 157 19.19 0.51 1.07
CA PHE A 157 18.20 -0.23 0.28
C PHE A 157 17.18 -0.96 1.17
N LEU A 158 17.65 -1.64 2.21
CA LEU A 158 16.76 -2.38 3.12
C LEU A 158 15.87 -1.44 3.93
N GLU A 159 16.39 -0.28 4.34
CA GLU A 159 15.57 0.77 4.97
C GLU A 159 14.47 1.25 4.01
N TYR A 160 14.81 1.57 2.76
CA TYR A 160 13.84 1.98 1.75
C TYR A 160 12.84 0.88 1.39
N LEU A 161 13.18 -0.38 1.60
CA LEU A 161 12.27 -1.50 1.39
C LEU A 161 11.33 -1.69 2.59
N VAL A 162 11.86 -1.68 3.81
CA VAL A 162 11.10 -2.00 5.04
C VAL A 162 10.19 -0.85 5.46
N VAL A 163 10.74 0.37 5.57
CA VAL A 163 9.98 1.52 6.11
C VAL A 163 8.77 1.86 5.23
N PRO A 164 8.91 2.06 3.91
CA PRO A 164 7.76 2.28 3.04
C PRO A 164 6.78 1.09 3.02
N SER A 165 7.26 -0.17 3.12
CA SER A 165 6.36 -1.32 3.17
C SER A 165 5.45 -1.27 4.39
N ILE A 166 5.97 -0.96 5.57
CA ILE A 166 5.16 -0.85 6.78
C ILE A 166 4.22 0.34 6.71
N LEU A 167 4.73 1.52 6.32
CA LEU A 167 3.91 2.73 6.21
C LEU A 167 2.79 2.57 5.18
N TRP A 168 3.09 2.01 4.02
CA TRP A 168 2.11 1.79 2.97
C TRP A 168 1.04 0.77 3.38
N ALA A 169 1.44 -0.31 4.06
CA ALA A 169 0.49 -1.29 4.61
C ALA A 169 -0.46 -0.63 5.62
N VAL A 170 0.06 0.19 6.55
CA VAL A 170 -0.75 0.90 7.54
C VAL A 170 -1.68 1.91 6.88
N LEU A 171 -1.18 2.71 5.92
CA LEU A 171 -1.99 3.68 5.18
C LEU A 171 -3.11 2.99 4.39
N ASN A 172 -2.81 1.86 3.74
CA ASN A 172 -3.83 1.11 3.00
C ASN A 172 -4.88 0.47 3.91
N LEU A 173 -4.59 0.22 5.17
CA LEU A 173 -5.58 -0.26 6.15
C LEU A 173 -6.46 0.86 6.73
N ALA A 174 -6.22 2.12 6.39
CA ALA A 174 -7.13 3.22 6.77
C ALA A 174 -8.54 2.95 6.20
N PRO A 175 -9.61 3.17 6.99
CA PRO A 175 -10.99 2.91 6.57
C PRO A 175 -11.51 3.98 5.60
N VAL A 176 -10.72 4.28 4.57
CA VAL A 176 -10.98 5.31 3.56
C VAL A 176 -11.04 4.67 2.18
N PHE A 177 -12.21 4.73 1.54
CA PHE A 177 -12.35 4.22 0.17
C PHE A 177 -11.56 5.13 -0.81
N PRO A 178 -10.81 4.57 -1.78
CA PRO A 178 -10.78 3.17 -2.21
C PRO A 178 -9.67 2.31 -1.61
N LEU A 179 -8.97 2.74 -0.56
CA LEU A 179 -7.93 1.96 0.10
C LEU A 179 -8.45 0.59 0.59
N ASP A 180 -7.56 -0.35 0.87
CA ASP A 180 -7.92 -1.70 1.30
C ASP A 180 -8.78 -1.71 2.56
N GLY A 181 -8.42 -0.90 3.57
CA GLY A 181 -9.20 -0.73 4.78
C GLY A 181 -10.60 -0.17 4.52
N GLY A 182 -10.74 0.72 3.53
CA GLY A 182 -12.04 1.19 3.06
C GLY A 182 -12.87 0.10 2.39
N GLN A 183 -12.23 -0.77 1.58
CA GLN A 183 -12.86 -1.94 0.97
C GLN A 183 -13.31 -2.96 2.03
N ILE A 184 -12.45 -3.23 3.02
CA ILE A 184 -12.77 -4.11 4.15
C ILE A 184 -13.95 -3.53 4.94
N THR A 185 -13.90 -2.24 5.29
CA THR A 185 -14.97 -1.55 6.00
C THR A 185 -16.31 -1.63 5.25
N ARG A 186 -16.27 -1.42 3.94
CA ARG A 186 -17.44 -1.53 3.08
C ARG A 186 -18.01 -2.94 3.07
N ALA A 187 -17.16 -3.95 2.96
CA ALA A 187 -17.59 -5.35 2.95
C ALA A 187 -18.18 -5.78 4.29
N ILE A 188 -17.58 -5.38 5.41
CA ILE A 188 -18.09 -5.66 6.76
C ILE A 188 -19.47 -4.99 6.98
N LEU A 189 -19.59 -3.70 6.68
CA LEU A 189 -20.85 -2.98 6.87
C LEU A 189 -21.95 -3.49 5.95
N PHE A 190 -21.63 -3.93 4.74
CA PHE A 190 -22.58 -4.58 3.85
C PHE A 190 -23.06 -5.94 4.39
N LEU A 191 -22.19 -6.72 5.05
CA LEU A 191 -22.58 -7.98 5.72
C LEU A 191 -23.55 -7.73 6.88
N TRP A 192 -23.35 -6.65 7.63
CA TRP A 192 -24.22 -6.31 8.77
C TRP A 192 -25.53 -5.66 8.34
N ASN A 193 -25.49 -4.79 7.34
CA ASN A 193 -26.65 -4.08 6.83
C ASN A 193 -26.59 -3.96 5.30
N PRO A 194 -27.12 -4.95 4.56
CA PRO A 194 -27.10 -4.92 3.10
C PRO A 194 -27.80 -3.73 2.44
N ARG A 195 -28.74 -3.09 3.15
CA ARG A 195 -29.49 -1.94 2.61
C ARG A 195 -28.69 -0.64 2.67
N ASP A 196 -28.07 -0.36 3.82
CA ASP A 196 -27.39 0.91 4.08
C ASP A 196 -25.87 0.79 4.23
N GLY A 197 -25.29 -0.42 4.27
CA GLY A 197 -23.88 -0.67 4.56
C GLY A 197 -22.92 0.07 3.62
N ILE A 198 -23.28 0.17 2.33
CA ILE A 198 -22.49 0.94 1.36
C ILE A 198 -22.51 2.43 1.73
N ARG A 199 -23.65 2.97 2.06
CA ARG A 199 -23.80 4.37 2.47
C ARG A 199 -23.04 4.67 3.75
N GLN A 200 -23.16 3.79 4.75
CA GLN A 200 -22.43 3.89 6.02
C GLN A 200 -20.92 3.83 5.82
N SER A 201 -20.42 2.94 4.96
CA SER A 201 -18.99 2.85 4.65
C SER A 201 -18.42 4.12 4.02
N LEU A 202 -19.20 4.78 3.16
CA LEU A 202 -18.81 6.06 2.57
C LEU A 202 -18.77 7.17 3.62
N LEU A 203 -19.71 7.19 4.59
CA LEU A 203 -19.67 8.15 5.72
C LEU A 203 -18.42 7.91 6.57
N VAL A 204 -18.09 6.66 6.92
CA VAL A 204 -16.84 6.31 7.62
C VAL A 204 -15.64 6.82 6.84
N SER A 205 -15.60 6.58 5.52
CA SER A 205 -14.52 7.04 4.66
C SER A 205 -14.36 8.55 4.62
N ILE A 206 -15.47 9.30 4.61
CA ILE A 206 -15.43 10.77 4.64
C ILE A 206 -14.85 11.25 5.96
N ILE A 207 -15.34 10.72 7.09
CA ILE A 207 -14.91 11.13 8.42
C ILE A 207 -13.45 10.78 8.66
N ALA A 208 -13.06 9.52 8.37
CA ALA A 208 -11.68 9.06 8.54
C ALA A 208 -10.71 9.79 7.61
N GLY A 209 -11.10 9.97 6.34
CA GLY A 209 -10.29 10.71 5.38
C GLY A 209 -10.12 12.19 5.76
N ALA A 210 -11.17 12.86 6.22
CA ALA A 210 -11.08 14.23 6.72
C ALA A 210 -10.20 14.34 7.97
N ALA A 211 -10.31 13.41 8.91
CA ALA A 211 -9.47 13.38 10.11
C ALA A 211 -7.99 13.16 9.77
N LEU A 212 -7.68 12.23 8.85
CA LEU A 212 -6.31 11.98 8.39
C LEU A 212 -5.76 13.15 7.57
N ALA A 213 -6.59 13.84 6.79
CA ALA A 213 -6.20 15.07 6.09
C ALA A 213 -5.80 16.18 7.08
N LEU A 214 -6.63 16.42 8.10
CA LEU A 214 -6.34 17.39 9.15
C LEU A 214 -5.07 17.02 9.92
N TYR A 215 -4.87 15.74 10.23
CA TYR A 215 -3.65 15.26 10.85
C TYR A 215 -2.42 15.54 9.99
N GLY A 216 -2.47 15.19 8.68
CA GLY A 216 -1.38 15.46 7.74
C GLY A 216 -0.99 16.93 7.69
N PHE A 217 -1.97 17.83 7.58
CA PHE A 217 -1.70 19.28 7.59
C PHE A 217 -1.15 19.75 8.95
N ASN A 218 -1.62 19.19 10.06
CA ASN A 218 -1.12 19.53 11.39
C ASN A 218 0.36 19.17 11.59
N ILE A 219 0.79 18.01 11.08
CA ILE A 219 2.21 17.58 11.12
C ILE A 219 3.05 18.19 10.00
N ARG A 220 2.48 19.11 9.22
CA ARG A 220 3.10 19.79 8.05
C ARG A 220 3.47 18.86 6.90
N ASP A 221 2.87 17.68 6.84
CA ASP A 221 2.93 16.78 5.68
C ASP A 221 1.80 17.11 4.69
N SER A 222 2.08 18.04 3.78
CA SER A 222 1.11 18.50 2.79
C SER A 222 0.69 17.39 1.82
N TYR A 223 1.57 16.40 1.53
CA TYR A 223 1.22 15.28 0.65
C TYR A 223 0.19 14.38 1.30
N LEU A 224 0.42 13.98 2.54
CA LEU A 224 -0.52 13.18 3.32
C LEU A 224 -1.86 13.92 3.47
N GLY A 225 -1.81 15.21 3.83
CA GLY A 225 -2.99 16.05 3.98
C GLY A 225 -3.82 16.13 2.70
N MET A 226 -3.20 16.47 1.56
CA MET A 226 -3.88 16.56 0.27
C MET A 226 -4.41 15.21 -0.22
N MET A 227 -3.63 14.14 -0.07
CA MET A 227 -4.05 12.81 -0.48
C MET A 227 -5.35 12.40 0.22
N PHE A 228 -5.40 12.49 1.56
CA PHE A 228 -6.61 12.13 2.29
C PHE A 228 -7.76 13.10 2.10
N ALA A 229 -7.50 14.39 1.87
CA ALA A 229 -8.54 15.36 1.50
C ALA A 229 -9.20 14.98 0.16
N LEU A 230 -8.41 14.60 -0.85
CA LEU A 230 -8.92 14.13 -2.14
C LEU A 230 -9.72 12.82 -2.00
N LEU A 231 -9.24 11.86 -1.20
CA LEU A 231 -9.95 10.62 -0.96
C LEU A 231 -11.28 10.84 -0.22
N ALA A 232 -11.30 11.73 0.79
CA ALA A 232 -12.52 12.12 1.48
C ALA A 232 -13.53 12.80 0.52
N PHE A 233 -13.06 13.69 -0.34
CA PHE A 233 -13.86 14.35 -1.35
C PHE A 233 -14.45 13.38 -2.37
N ASN A 234 -13.65 12.43 -2.88
CA ASN A 234 -14.13 11.38 -3.78
C ASN A 234 -15.19 10.48 -3.12
N SER A 235 -14.98 10.15 -1.84
CA SER A 235 -15.96 9.38 -1.05
C SER A 235 -17.26 10.17 -0.88
N PHE A 236 -17.19 11.51 -0.67
CA PHE A 236 -18.34 12.38 -0.58
C PHE A 236 -19.11 12.47 -1.91
N GLN A 237 -18.44 12.62 -3.05
CA GLN A 237 -19.10 12.60 -4.35
C GLN A 237 -19.82 11.27 -4.60
N THR A 238 -19.16 10.15 -4.25
CA THR A 238 -19.74 8.82 -4.38
C THR A 238 -20.98 8.68 -3.48
N TYR A 239 -20.90 9.18 -2.24
CA TYR A 239 -22.02 9.19 -1.31
C TYR A 239 -23.24 9.96 -1.85
N GLN A 240 -23.02 11.15 -2.44
CA GLN A 240 -24.08 11.92 -3.08
C GLN A 240 -24.74 11.14 -4.23
N GLY A 241 -23.95 10.49 -5.05
CA GLY A 241 -24.43 9.66 -6.16
C GLY A 241 -25.27 8.46 -5.71
N VAL A 242 -24.93 7.85 -4.58
CA VAL A 242 -25.73 6.78 -3.96
C VAL A 242 -27.03 7.33 -3.36
N ARG A 243 -26.96 8.47 -2.65
CA ARG A 243 -28.13 9.09 -2.01
C ARG A 243 -29.21 9.49 -3.01
N ASN A 244 -28.84 9.95 -4.21
CA ASN A 244 -29.77 10.43 -5.22
C ASN A 244 -30.44 9.29 -6.03
N ARG A 245 -30.11 8.03 -5.77
CA ARG A 245 -30.70 6.86 -6.45
C ARG A 245 -31.78 6.14 -5.62
N TRP A 246 -32.00 6.58 -4.42
CA TRP A 246 -33.05 6.15 -3.46
C TRP A 246 -33.99 7.31 -3.10
#